data_65d19df8dfdf4e5d1fb561a9c048370b
#
_entry.id   65d19df8dfdf4e5d1fb561a9c048370b
#
_cell.length_a   1.000
_cell.length_b   1.000
_cell.length_c   1.000
_cell.angle_alpha   90.00
_cell.angle_beta   90.00
_cell.angle_gamma   90.00
#
_symmetry.space_group_name_H-M   'P 1'
#
loop_
_entity.id
_entity.type
_entity.pdbx_description
1 polymer ?
#
loop_
_entity_poly.entity_id
_entity_poly.type
_entity_poly.pdbx_seq_one_letter_code
_entity_poly.pdbx_strand_id
1 'polypeptide(L)'
;MIRKFYLFLIILPFLSISNLSFARDVEEVVVTGSYIKGSPTDGASPVELYDRDTIEGIGAVDAADITANMVIDSGSENNADSFTSGALQGRTNVNLRGLGLSSTLVLFDGRRQTVTGSTANDGSVFVNTSAIPVIALDRVEVLKEGAASVYGSDAVAGVVNYIFRRDFTGLEVDVTSQETDLGDSKDRRGSFIWGAESGDTNFVVAYSTLDRSPLSQSELELAPLGVSGLGT
;
A
#
# COMPACT_ATOMS: atom_id res chain seq x y z
N MET A 1 -18.43 -15.39 -56.06
CA MET A 1 -19.06 -14.24 -55.35
C MET A 1 -18.17 -13.88 -54.14
N ILE A 2 -17.31 -12.89 -54.32
CA ILE A 2 -16.33 -12.46 -53.29
C ILE A 2 -16.89 -11.21 -52.62
N ARG A 3 -17.31 -11.33 -51.39
CA ARG A 3 -17.78 -10.19 -50.57
C ARG A 3 -16.54 -9.52 -49.96
N LYS A 4 -16.20 -8.34 -50.42
CA LYS A 4 -15.18 -7.46 -49.87
C LYS A 4 -15.73 -6.82 -48.60
N PHE A 5 -15.14 -7.14 -47.42
CA PHE A 5 -15.30 -6.44 -46.17
C PHE A 5 -14.42 -5.20 -46.15
N TYR A 6 -15.00 -4.03 -46.21
CA TYR A 6 -14.29 -2.77 -45.97
C TYR A 6 -14.23 -2.52 -44.48
N LEU A 7 -13.01 -2.64 -43.94
CA LEU A 7 -12.69 -2.22 -42.57
C LEU A 7 -12.58 -0.68 -42.58
N PHE A 8 -13.56 0.00 -42.02
CA PHE A 8 -13.54 1.45 -41.89
C PHE A 8 -12.70 1.78 -40.63
N LEU A 9 -11.43 2.13 -40.86
CA LEU A 9 -10.51 2.59 -39.82
C LEU A 9 -10.84 4.05 -39.51
N ILE A 10 -11.59 4.30 -38.43
CA ILE A 10 -11.83 5.66 -37.94
C ILE A 10 -10.58 6.11 -37.19
N ILE A 11 -9.77 6.91 -37.85
CA ILE A 11 -8.66 7.65 -37.25
C ILE A 11 -9.28 8.86 -36.55
N LEU A 12 -9.41 8.79 -35.24
CA LEU A 12 -9.77 9.93 -34.40
C LEU A 12 -8.53 10.83 -34.29
N PRO A 13 -8.55 12.11 -34.66
CA PRO A 13 -7.43 13.00 -34.42
C PRO A 13 -7.35 13.29 -32.91
N PHE A 14 -6.29 12.80 -32.29
CA PHE A 14 -5.93 13.12 -30.94
C PHE A 14 -5.52 14.60 -30.87
N LEU A 15 -6.46 15.46 -30.47
CA LEU A 15 -6.16 16.86 -30.17
C LEU A 15 -5.30 16.90 -28.91
N SER A 16 -4.01 17.09 -29.08
CA SER A 16 -3.07 17.31 -27.97
C SER A 16 -3.39 18.67 -27.33
N ILE A 17 -4.23 18.65 -26.31
CA ILE A 17 -4.39 19.80 -25.41
C ILE A 17 -3.22 19.70 -24.42
N SER A 18 -2.15 20.44 -24.69
CA SER A 18 -1.08 20.67 -23.75
C SER A 18 -1.62 21.51 -22.60
N ASN A 19 -2.10 20.87 -21.55
CA ASN A 19 -2.34 21.56 -20.30
C ASN A 19 -0.99 21.95 -19.72
N LEU A 20 -0.66 23.24 -19.73
CA LEU A 20 0.39 23.79 -18.88
C LEU A 20 -0.10 23.62 -17.44
N SER A 21 0.28 22.52 -16.81
CA SER A 21 0.19 22.39 -15.36
C SER A 21 1.12 23.43 -14.75
N PHE A 22 0.55 24.50 -14.26
CA PHE A 22 1.22 25.29 -13.24
C PHE A 22 1.29 24.39 -12.01
N ALA A 23 2.47 23.89 -11.69
CA ALA A 23 2.75 23.27 -10.41
C ALA A 23 2.39 24.31 -9.34
N ARG A 24 1.25 24.14 -8.69
CA ARG A 24 0.98 24.78 -7.43
C ARG A 24 1.88 24.07 -6.43
N ASP A 25 2.84 24.79 -5.91
CA ASP A 25 3.61 24.36 -4.74
C ASP A 25 2.61 24.28 -3.57
N VAL A 26 1.98 23.12 -3.42
CA VAL A 26 1.07 22.86 -2.31
C VAL A 26 1.98 22.48 -1.16
N GLU A 27 2.15 23.40 -0.22
CA GLU A 27 2.83 23.12 1.04
C GLU A 27 2.18 21.89 1.67
N GLU A 28 2.91 20.78 1.69
CA GLU A 28 2.44 19.48 2.13
C GLU A 28 2.14 19.52 3.63
N VAL A 29 0.89 19.46 3.99
CA VAL A 29 0.45 19.55 5.38
C VAL A 29 0.37 18.14 5.95
N VAL A 30 1.39 17.73 6.69
CA VAL A 30 1.36 16.50 7.49
C VAL A 30 0.44 16.67 8.68
N VAL A 31 -0.55 15.80 8.80
CA VAL A 31 -1.60 15.88 9.83
C VAL A 31 -1.38 14.85 10.93
N THR A 32 -0.51 13.88 10.71
CA THR A 32 -0.29 12.76 11.64
C THR A 32 0.50 13.19 12.87
N GLY A 33 -0.02 12.89 14.04
CA GLY A 33 0.68 13.13 15.32
C GLY A 33 0.48 14.52 15.95
N SER A 34 -0.15 15.47 15.26
CA SER A 34 -0.42 16.80 15.82
C SER A 34 -1.73 17.36 15.30
N TYR A 35 -2.47 18.07 16.16
CA TYR A 35 -3.59 18.92 15.76
C TYR A 35 -3.11 20.27 15.17
N ILE A 36 -1.82 20.56 15.26
CA ILE A 36 -1.21 21.79 14.76
C ILE A 36 -0.62 21.47 13.41
N LYS A 37 -1.07 22.15 12.36
CA LYS A 37 -0.52 22.05 11.02
C LYS A 37 0.90 22.61 11.02
N GLY A 38 1.86 21.83 10.54
CA GLY A 38 3.26 22.21 10.48
C GLY A 38 4.04 21.34 9.50
N SER A 39 5.29 21.70 9.26
CA SER A 39 6.22 20.90 8.47
C SER A 39 6.48 19.54 9.14
N PRO A 40 6.65 18.44 8.36
CA PRO A 40 6.97 17.10 8.89
C PRO A 40 8.20 17.08 9.80
N THR A 41 9.16 17.99 9.55
CA THR A 41 10.45 18.05 10.23
C THR A 41 10.47 18.97 11.47
N ASP A 42 9.48 19.82 11.63
CA ASP A 42 9.48 20.86 12.69
C ASP A 42 8.69 20.44 13.94
N GLY A 43 8.09 19.27 13.94
CA GLY A 43 7.36 18.72 15.07
C GLY A 43 8.28 18.16 16.16
N ALA A 44 7.77 18.11 17.41
CA ALA A 44 8.45 17.42 18.52
C ALA A 44 8.67 15.92 18.26
N SER A 45 7.87 15.35 17.37
CA SER A 45 7.98 13.96 16.91
C SER A 45 8.03 13.96 15.39
N PRO A 46 9.20 13.75 14.77
CA PRO A 46 9.35 13.78 13.32
C PRO A 46 8.56 12.66 12.65
N VAL A 47 7.84 13.03 11.61
CA VAL A 47 7.08 12.10 10.77
C VAL A 47 7.95 11.73 9.57
N GLU A 48 8.11 10.43 9.33
CA GLU A 48 8.72 9.94 8.10
C GLU A 48 7.66 9.87 7.01
N LEU A 49 8.05 10.34 5.82
CA LEU A 49 7.15 10.47 4.70
C LEU A 49 7.60 9.54 3.56
N TYR A 50 6.69 8.71 3.11
CA TYR A 50 6.81 7.94 1.88
C TYR A 50 5.87 8.56 0.86
N ASP A 51 6.38 9.49 0.08
CA ASP A 51 5.65 10.17 -0.98
C ASP A 51 5.41 9.26 -2.19
N ARG A 52 4.68 9.76 -3.18
CA ARG A 52 4.33 9.00 -4.38
C ARG A 52 5.58 8.53 -5.13
N ASP A 53 6.57 9.40 -5.29
CA ASP A 53 7.82 9.07 -6.01
C ASP A 53 8.60 7.97 -5.28
N THR A 54 8.63 8.00 -3.96
CA THR A 54 9.23 6.95 -3.12
C THR A 54 8.49 5.61 -3.28
N ILE A 55 7.14 5.63 -3.22
CA ILE A 55 6.30 4.43 -3.36
C ILE A 55 6.50 3.80 -4.75
N GLU A 56 6.56 4.61 -5.81
CA GLU A 56 6.84 4.14 -7.17
C GLU A 56 8.27 3.63 -7.31
N GLY A 57 9.23 4.31 -6.69
CA GLY A 57 10.64 3.91 -6.68
C GLY A 57 10.89 2.55 -5.99
N ILE A 58 10.11 2.21 -4.97
CA ILE A 58 10.11 0.90 -4.32
C ILE A 58 9.58 -0.19 -5.27
N GLY A 59 8.73 0.18 -6.23
CA GLY A 59 8.04 -0.78 -7.10
C GLY A 59 6.97 -1.58 -6.36
N ALA A 60 6.37 -1.00 -5.33
CA ALA A 60 5.40 -1.67 -4.48
C ALA A 60 4.20 -2.20 -5.27
N VAL A 61 3.92 -3.50 -5.19
CA VAL A 61 2.73 -4.11 -5.78
C VAL A 61 1.55 -4.13 -4.80
N ASP A 62 1.83 -4.11 -3.50
CA ASP A 62 0.83 -4.01 -2.44
C ASP A 62 1.34 -3.14 -1.27
N ALA A 63 0.50 -2.96 -0.24
CA ALA A 63 0.89 -2.19 0.94
C ALA A 63 1.94 -2.89 1.81
N ALA A 64 2.11 -4.21 1.67
CA ALA A 64 3.15 -4.95 2.39
C ALA A 64 4.54 -4.58 1.89
N ASP A 65 4.70 -4.34 0.58
CA ASP A 65 5.98 -3.93 0.00
C ASP A 65 6.41 -2.57 0.55
N ILE A 66 5.46 -1.63 0.73
CA ILE A 66 5.73 -0.34 1.36
C ILE A 66 6.18 -0.57 2.80
N THR A 67 5.46 -1.41 3.56
CA THR A 67 5.77 -1.72 4.96
C THR A 67 7.13 -2.38 5.11
N ALA A 68 7.46 -3.34 4.24
CA ALA A 68 8.74 -4.04 4.23
C ALA A 68 9.95 -3.11 4.00
N ASN A 69 9.72 -1.96 3.35
CA ASN A 69 10.74 -0.93 3.15
C ASN A 69 10.82 0.09 4.30
N MET A 70 9.94 0.01 5.30
CA MET A 70 10.02 0.86 6.49
C MET A 70 11.11 0.35 7.43
N VAL A 71 12.12 1.18 7.70
CA VAL A 71 13.26 0.79 8.57
C VAL A 71 12.84 0.38 9.97
N ILE A 72 11.71 0.91 10.44
CA ILE A 72 11.20 0.65 11.80
C ILE A 72 10.17 -0.47 11.86
N ASP A 73 9.76 -1.03 10.73
CA ASP A 73 8.90 -2.20 10.72
C ASP A 73 9.70 -3.45 11.11
N SER A 74 9.16 -4.25 12.01
CA SER A 74 9.81 -5.47 12.48
C SER A 74 8.79 -6.50 12.95
N GLY A 75 8.77 -7.64 12.28
CA GLY A 75 7.87 -8.74 12.64
C GLY A 75 6.42 -8.53 12.16
N SER A 76 6.23 -7.79 11.08
CA SER A 76 4.96 -7.78 10.37
C SER A 76 4.71 -9.14 9.73
N GLU A 77 3.47 -9.60 9.82
CA GLU A 77 3.02 -10.84 9.21
C GLU A 77 2.34 -10.50 7.88
N ASN A 78 3.06 -10.72 6.78
CA ASN A 78 2.57 -10.40 5.45
C ASN A 78 2.08 -11.65 4.72
N ASN A 79 1.29 -11.47 3.65
CA ASN A 79 0.67 -12.57 2.92
C ASN A 79 1.67 -13.51 2.25
N ALA A 80 2.92 -13.07 2.06
CA ALA A 80 4.01 -13.91 1.54
C ALA A 80 4.65 -14.81 2.61
N ASP A 81 4.28 -14.63 3.88
CA ASP A 81 4.80 -15.46 4.97
C ASP A 81 4.15 -16.84 4.92
N SER A 82 4.96 -17.84 4.55
CA SER A 82 4.51 -19.25 4.45
C SER A 82 4.26 -19.91 5.80
N PHE A 83 4.73 -19.34 6.89
CA PHE A 83 4.53 -19.84 8.25
C PHE A 83 3.26 -19.29 8.90
N THR A 84 2.61 -18.35 8.23
CA THR A 84 1.35 -17.77 8.68
C THR A 84 0.23 -18.80 8.62
N SER A 85 -0.59 -18.86 9.64
CA SER A 85 -1.78 -19.72 9.64
C SER A 85 -2.70 -19.37 8.47
N GLY A 86 -3.41 -20.36 7.92
CA GLY A 86 -4.31 -20.15 6.78
C GLY A 86 -5.36 -19.05 6.98
N ALA A 87 -5.64 -18.67 8.23
CA ALA A 87 -6.52 -17.54 8.56
C ALA A 87 -5.91 -16.17 8.24
N LEU A 88 -4.60 -16.08 8.09
CA LEU A 88 -3.87 -14.83 7.82
C LEU A 88 -3.42 -14.69 6.36
N GLN A 89 -3.54 -15.73 5.56
CA GLN A 89 -3.20 -15.68 4.14
C GLN A 89 -3.98 -14.59 3.41
N GLY A 90 -3.28 -13.84 2.58
CA GLY A 90 -3.85 -12.71 1.84
C GLY A 90 -4.09 -11.46 2.68
N ARG A 91 -3.56 -11.37 3.89
CA ARG A 91 -3.63 -10.20 4.77
C ARG A 91 -2.26 -9.64 5.02
N THR A 92 -2.21 -8.32 5.14
CA THR A 92 -0.99 -7.59 5.47
C THR A 92 -1.23 -6.70 6.67
N ASN A 93 -0.19 -6.46 7.44
CA ASN A 93 -0.24 -5.66 8.66
C ASN A 93 1.07 -4.88 8.86
N VAL A 94 1.12 -4.05 9.89
CA VAL A 94 2.29 -3.24 10.24
C VAL A 94 2.63 -3.47 11.70
N ASN A 95 3.90 -3.71 11.99
CA ASN A 95 4.41 -3.91 13.34
C ASN A 95 5.62 -3.00 13.61
N LEU A 96 5.37 -1.78 13.99
CA LEU A 96 6.44 -0.84 14.27
C LEU A 96 7.25 -1.28 15.49
N ARG A 97 8.58 -1.36 15.31
CA ARG A 97 9.56 -1.72 16.36
C ARG A 97 9.37 -3.11 16.97
N GLY A 98 8.55 -3.98 16.37
CA GLY A 98 8.27 -5.31 16.94
C GLY A 98 7.52 -5.28 18.27
N LEU A 99 6.80 -4.19 18.58
CA LEU A 99 6.06 -4.06 19.85
C LEU A 99 4.68 -4.73 19.85
N GLY A 100 4.40 -5.50 18.80
CA GLY A 100 3.13 -6.19 18.60
C GLY A 100 2.18 -5.41 17.69
N LEU A 101 1.40 -6.14 16.90
CA LEU A 101 0.52 -5.58 15.89
C LEU A 101 -0.58 -4.67 16.47
N SER A 102 -1.04 -4.98 17.68
CA SER A 102 -2.04 -4.18 18.40
C SER A 102 -1.48 -2.87 18.97
N SER A 103 -0.15 -2.67 18.95
CA SER A 103 0.51 -1.46 19.46
C SER A 103 0.79 -0.44 18.35
N THR A 104 0.56 -0.80 17.09
CA THR A 104 0.71 0.08 15.93
C THR A 104 -0.65 0.55 15.45
N LEU A 105 -0.89 1.85 15.52
CA LEU A 105 -2.14 2.42 15.02
C LEU A 105 -2.07 2.65 13.51
N VAL A 106 -3.02 2.06 12.79
CA VAL A 106 -3.18 2.28 11.35
C VAL A 106 -4.38 3.20 11.11
N LEU A 107 -4.14 4.24 10.32
CA LEU A 107 -5.14 5.21 9.91
C LEU A 107 -5.27 5.24 8.38
N PHE A 108 -6.49 5.52 7.90
CA PHE A 108 -6.76 5.88 6.50
C PHE A 108 -7.31 7.30 6.49
N ASP A 109 -6.56 8.23 5.87
CA ASP A 109 -6.86 9.67 5.88
C ASP A 109 -7.15 10.21 7.29
N GLY A 110 -6.33 9.82 8.27
CA GLY A 110 -6.48 10.22 9.67
C GLY A 110 -7.60 9.52 10.43
N ARG A 111 -8.31 8.56 9.83
CA ARG A 111 -9.43 7.85 10.45
C ARG A 111 -9.03 6.44 10.87
N ARG A 112 -9.38 6.06 12.11
CA ARG A 112 -9.16 4.69 12.59
C ARG A 112 -9.91 3.68 11.74
N GLN A 113 -9.27 2.55 11.55
CA GLN A 113 -9.85 1.43 10.82
C GLN A 113 -10.29 0.32 11.77
N THR A 114 -11.24 -0.48 11.31
CA THR A 114 -11.69 -1.68 12.03
C THR A 114 -10.62 -2.76 11.96
N VAL A 115 -10.33 -3.36 13.11
CA VAL A 115 -9.43 -4.52 13.17
C VAL A 115 -10.05 -5.75 12.50
N THR A 116 -9.20 -6.67 12.05
CA THR A 116 -9.65 -7.93 11.45
C THR A 116 -10.39 -8.80 12.48
N GLY A 117 -11.28 -9.66 12.00
CA GLY A 117 -11.96 -10.66 12.83
C GLY A 117 -11.09 -11.87 13.19
N SER A 118 -9.84 -11.95 12.71
CA SER A 118 -8.87 -12.98 13.07
C SER A 118 -7.64 -12.35 13.70
N THR A 119 -7.01 -13.12 14.57
CA THR A 119 -5.79 -12.71 15.26
C THR A 119 -4.54 -13.11 14.49
N ALA A 120 -3.47 -12.42 14.73
CA ALA A 120 -2.11 -12.77 14.31
C ALA A 120 -1.59 -14.02 15.04
N ASN A 121 -0.40 -14.51 14.70
CA ASN A 121 0.18 -15.69 15.31
C ASN A 121 0.44 -15.54 16.82
N ASP A 122 0.67 -14.31 17.28
CA ASP A 122 0.84 -13.96 18.70
C ASP A 122 -0.49 -13.69 19.43
N GLY A 123 -1.62 -13.81 18.74
CA GLY A 123 -2.95 -13.49 19.27
C GLY A 123 -3.34 -12.02 19.20
N SER A 124 -2.51 -11.15 18.66
CA SER A 124 -2.80 -9.72 18.48
C SER A 124 -3.90 -9.51 17.44
N VAL A 125 -4.68 -8.44 17.63
CA VAL A 125 -5.57 -7.91 16.60
C VAL A 125 -4.83 -6.84 15.79
N PHE A 126 -5.20 -6.69 14.52
CA PHE A 126 -4.54 -5.74 13.61
C PHE A 126 -5.50 -5.21 12.55
N VAL A 127 -5.12 -4.13 11.90
CA VAL A 127 -5.79 -3.60 10.71
C VAL A 127 -5.20 -4.26 9.48
N ASN A 128 -6.05 -4.84 8.62
CA ASN A 128 -5.60 -5.41 7.35
C ASN A 128 -5.38 -4.30 6.31
N THR A 129 -4.15 -4.18 5.85
CA THR A 129 -3.74 -3.19 4.85
C THR A 129 -3.76 -3.72 3.42
N SER A 130 -3.99 -5.03 3.20
CA SER A 130 -4.00 -5.64 1.87
C SER A 130 -5.10 -5.10 0.93
N ALA A 131 -6.14 -4.49 1.49
CA ALA A 131 -7.22 -3.91 0.71
C ALA A 131 -6.89 -2.52 0.13
N ILE A 132 -5.71 -1.96 0.41
CA ILE A 132 -5.31 -0.64 -0.06
C ILE A 132 -4.78 -0.74 -1.48
N PRO A 133 -5.46 -0.15 -2.49
CA PRO A 133 -4.89 -0.02 -3.82
C PRO A 133 -3.73 0.97 -3.80
N VAL A 134 -2.51 0.52 -4.09
CA VAL A 134 -1.31 1.39 -4.07
C VAL A 134 -1.45 2.59 -5.02
N ILE A 135 -2.12 2.40 -6.16
CA ILE A 135 -2.39 3.48 -7.12
C ILE A 135 -3.24 4.62 -6.54
N ALA A 136 -4.02 4.33 -5.50
CA ALA A 136 -4.86 5.32 -4.83
C ALA A 136 -4.12 6.11 -3.75
N LEU A 137 -2.90 5.69 -3.37
CA LEU A 137 -2.11 6.37 -2.35
C LEU A 137 -1.46 7.62 -2.91
N ASP A 138 -1.57 8.70 -2.17
CA ASP A 138 -0.80 9.92 -2.34
C ASP A 138 0.54 9.80 -1.61
N ARG A 139 0.48 9.41 -0.34
CA ARG A 139 1.64 9.20 0.52
C ARG A 139 1.30 8.32 1.72
N VAL A 140 2.34 7.87 2.43
CA VAL A 140 2.22 7.22 3.73
C VAL A 140 3.03 8.03 4.76
N GLU A 141 2.38 8.41 5.84
CA GLU A 141 2.96 9.16 6.95
C GLU A 141 3.22 8.21 8.12
N VAL A 142 4.45 8.15 8.60
CA VAL A 142 4.86 7.26 9.69
C VAL A 142 5.36 8.07 10.86
N LEU A 143 4.58 8.13 11.93
CA LEU A 143 4.99 8.69 13.21
C LEU A 143 5.71 7.61 14.01
N LYS A 144 7.04 7.76 14.12
CA LYS A 144 7.92 6.76 14.70
C LYS A 144 7.89 6.71 16.22
N GLU A 145 7.42 7.77 16.87
CA GLU A 145 7.35 7.84 18.32
C GLU A 145 5.96 7.48 18.83
N GLY A 146 5.91 7.06 20.10
CA GLY A 146 4.64 6.75 20.74
C GLY A 146 3.71 7.95 20.78
N ALA A 147 2.55 7.82 20.18
CA ALA A 147 1.52 8.85 20.12
C ALA A 147 0.32 8.53 21.01
N ALA A 148 0.54 7.74 22.05
CA ALA A 148 -0.52 7.29 22.94
C ALA A 148 -1.25 8.44 23.65
N SER A 149 -0.58 9.57 23.88
CA SER A 149 -1.20 10.78 24.45
C SER A 149 -2.24 11.43 23.55
N VAL A 150 -2.10 11.27 22.22
CA VAL A 150 -3.00 11.83 21.20
C VAL A 150 -4.01 10.78 20.73
N TYR A 151 -3.54 9.57 20.51
CA TYR A 151 -4.30 8.51 19.83
C TYR A 151 -4.71 7.35 20.75
N GLY A 152 -4.27 7.31 22.01
CA GLY A 152 -4.57 6.22 22.93
C GLY A 152 -3.61 5.03 22.85
N SER A 153 -3.96 3.94 23.55
CA SER A 153 -3.10 2.76 23.79
C SER A 153 -2.64 2.04 22.53
N ASP A 154 -3.38 2.16 21.43
CA ASP A 154 -3.07 1.46 20.18
C ASP A 154 -1.91 2.10 19.42
N ALA A 155 -1.47 3.30 19.83
CA ALA A 155 -0.39 4.06 19.21
C ALA A 155 0.89 4.10 20.06
N VAL A 156 1.16 3.06 20.83
CA VAL A 156 2.34 2.97 21.70
C VAL A 156 3.62 2.78 20.83
N ALA A 157 3.54 1.96 19.81
CA ALA A 157 4.66 1.72 18.88
C ALA A 157 4.80 2.85 17.84
N GLY A 158 3.71 3.53 17.54
CA GLY A 158 3.66 4.59 16.53
C GLY A 158 2.36 4.58 15.76
N VAL A 159 2.31 5.43 14.73
CA VAL A 159 1.13 5.57 13.86
C VAL A 159 1.57 5.49 12.39
N VAL A 160 0.83 4.73 11.59
CA VAL A 160 0.96 4.70 10.13
C VAL A 160 -0.33 5.20 9.53
N ASN A 161 -0.25 6.28 8.77
CA ASN A 161 -1.41 6.93 8.16
C ASN A 161 -1.28 6.88 6.63
N TYR A 162 -2.19 6.16 6.00
CA TYR A 162 -2.28 6.05 4.55
C TYR A 162 -3.16 7.18 4.02
N ILE A 163 -2.59 8.09 3.26
CA ILE A 163 -3.28 9.24 2.66
C ILE A 163 -3.62 8.92 1.21
N PHE A 164 -4.89 9.14 0.85
CA PHE A 164 -5.38 8.83 -0.49
C PHE A 164 -5.43 10.07 -1.39
N ARG A 165 -5.27 9.85 -2.71
CA ARG A 165 -5.36 10.85 -3.78
C ARG A 165 -6.81 11.32 -3.97
N ARG A 166 -7.28 12.20 -3.10
CA ARG A 166 -8.68 12.66 -3.10
C ARG A 166 -8.99 13.63 -4.22
N ASP A 167 -8.00 14.41 -4.65
CA ASP A 167 -8.16 15.48 -5.64
C ASP A 167 -7.68 15.06 -7.04
N PHE A 168 -7.59 13.73 -7.26
CA PHE A 168 -7.18 13.20 -8.55
C PHE A 168 -8.24 13.45 -9.62
N THR A 169 -7.82 13.94 -10.78
CA THR A 169 -8.66 14.12 -11.97
C THR A 169 -8.01 13.44 -13.18
N GLY A 170 -8.81 12.73 -13.95
CA GLY A 170 -8.36 11.99 -15.12
C GLY A 170 -8.40 10.47 -14.94
N LEU A 171 -7.61 9.77 -15.73
CA LEU A 171 -7.47 8.31 -15.70
C LEU A 171 -6.00 7.93 -15.70
N GLU A 172 -5.62 7.11 -14.75
CA GLU A 172 -4.30 6.46 -14.69
C GLU A 172 -4.51 4.94 -14.63
N VAL A 173 -3.71 4.21 -15.37
CA VAL A 173 -3.72 2.74 -15.42
C VAL A 173 -2.30 2.25 -15.23
N ASP A 174 -2.12 1.31 -14.32
CA ASP A 174 -0.84 0.68 -14.04
C ASP A 174 -0.94 -0.84 -14.22
N VAL A 175 0.07 -1.42 -14.86
CA VAL A 175 0.22 -2.86 -14.99
C VAL A 175 1.66 -3.22 -14.64
N THR A 176 1.81 -3.93 -13.53
CA THR A 176 3.10 -4.37 -13.02
C THR A 176 3.20 -5.88 -13.09
N SER A 177 4.36 -6.39 -13.52
CA SER A 177 4.70 -7.80 -13.43
C SER A 177 6.07 -7.94 -12.81
N GLN A 178 6.14 -8.68 -11.71
CA GLN A 178 7.38 -9.01 -11.02
C GLN A 178 7.62 -10.52 -11.13
N GLU A 179 8.87 -10.91 -11.27
CA GLU A 179 9.29 -12.30 -11.36
C GLU A 179 10.46 -12.50 -10.40
N THR A 180 10.44 -13.58 -9.65
CA THR A 180 11.50 -13.92 -8.71
C THR A 180 12.48 -14.85 -9.37
N ASP A 181 13.78 -14.53 -9.31
CA ASP A 181 14.86 -15.37 -9.87
C ASP A 181 14.99 -16.72 -9.14
N LEU A 182 14.47 -16.82 -7.92
CA LEU A 182 14.43 -18.03 -7.13
C LEU A 182 13.05 -18.69 -7.26
N GLY A 183 12.89 -19.56 -8.23
CA GLY A 183 11.63 -20.24 -8.52
C GLY A 183 10.78 -19.53 -9.58
N ASP A 184 9.69 -20.17 -9.98
CA ASP A 184 8.80 -19.65 -11.03
C ASP A 184 7.69 -18.73 -10.49
N SER A 185 7.92 -18.06 -9.35
CA SER A 185 6.92 -17.18 -8.74
C SER A 185 6.80 -15.88 -9.50
N LYS A 186 5.56 -15.52 -9.83
CA LYS A 186 5.21 -14.30 -10.58
C LYS A 186 4.09 -13.56 -9.90
N ASP A 187 4.30 -12.28 -9.68
CA ASP A 187 3.26 -11.37 -9.23
C ASP A 187 2.82 -10.50 -10.41
N ARG A 188 1.51 -10.42 -10.62
CA ARG A 188 0.92 -9.56 -11.64
C ARG A 188 -0.11 -8.66 -11.01
N ARG A 189 0.09 -7.36 -11.14
CA ARG A 189 -0.87 -6.36 -10.67
C ARG A 189 -1.44 -5.62 -11.86
N GLY A 190 -2.77 -5.47 -11.87
CA GLY A 190 -3.46 -4.52 -12.72
C GLY A 190 -4.22 -3.55 -11.84
N SER A 191 -4.06 -2.25 -12.05
CA SER A 191 -4.75 -1.24 -11.28
C SER A 191 -5.16 -0.05 -12.13
N PHE A 192 -6.21 0.65 -11.71
CA PHE A 192 -6.58 1.94 -12.29
C PHE A 192 -7.11 2.88 -11.21
N ILE A 193 -6.96 4.16 -11.46
CA ILE A 193 -7.62 5.23 -10.72
C ILE A 193 -8.27 6.18 -11.73
N TRP A 194 -9.51 6.55 -11.45
CA TRP A 194 -10.25 7.51 -12.23
C TRP A 194 -10.87 8.55 -11.32
N GLY A 195 -10.75 9.82 -11.69
CA GLY A 195 -11.31 10.91 -10.93
C GLY A 195 -11.93 11.97 -11.82
N ALA A 196 -12.98 12.59 -11.30
CA ALA A 196 -13.66 13.71 -11.94
C ALA A 196 -14.06 14.75 -10.90
N GLU A 197 -13.97 16.01 -11.28
CA GLU A 197 -14.36 17.16 -10.48
C GLU A 197 -15.56 17.86 -11.13
N SER A 198 -16.52 18.25 -10.29
CA SER A 198 -17.68 19.04 -10.73
C SER A 198 -18.06 20.05 -9.65
N GLY A 199 -17.72 21.32 -9.88
CA GLY A 199 -17.86 22.39 -8.88
C GLY A 199 -17.01 22.09 -7.64
N ASP A 200 -17.62 22.06 -6.46
CA ASP A 200 -16.94 21.79 -5.19
C ASP A 200 -16.90 20.27 -4.83
N THR A 201 -17.32 19.42 -5.74
CA THR A 201 -17.38 17.97 -5.51
C THR A 201 -16.33 17.27 -6.34
N ASN A 202 -15.49 16.46 -5.67
CA ASN A 202 -14.55 15.57 -6.30
C ASN A 202 -14.98 14.10 -6.08
N PHE A 203 -14.88 13.31 -7.14
CA PHE A 203 -15.20 11.89 -7.12
C PHE A 203 -14.01 11.09 -7.66
N VAL A 204 -13.50 10.17 -6.85
CA VAL A 204 -12.37 9.32 -7.20
C VAL A 204 -12.74 7.86 -6.99
N VAL A 205 -12.44 7.02 -7.97
CA VAL A 205 -12.56 5.56 -7.90
C VAL A 205 -11.21 4.95 -8.22
N ALA A 206 -10.77 4.03 -7.38
CA ALA A 206 -9.58 3.23 -7.63
C ALA A 206 -9.91 1.74 -7.50
N TYR A 207 -9.25 0.94 -8.31
CA TYR A 207 -9.36 -0.51 -8.28
C TYR A 207 -7.99 -1.12 -8.51
N SER A 208 -7.71 -2.21 -7.81
CA SER A 208 -6.48 -2.99 -7.99
C SER A 208 -6.82 -4.47 -7.90
N THR A 209 -6.14 -5.26 -8.72
CA THR A 209 -6.13 -6.72 -8.64
C THR A 209 -4.70 -7.21 -8.62
N LEU A 210 -4.40 -8.16 -7.75
CA LEU A 210 -3.10 -8.81 -7.63
C LEU A 210 -3.29 -10.30 -7.80
N ASP A 211 -2.57 -10.88 -8.76
CA ASP A 211 -2.45 -12.32 -8.97
C ASP A 211 -1.02 -12.74 -8.63
N ARG A 212 -0.88 -13.53 -7.58
CA ARG A 212 0.39 -14.01 -7.06
C ARG A 212 0.49 -15.51 -7.20
N SER A 213 1.52 -15.98 -7.92
CA SER A 213 1.80 -17.41 -8.02
C SER A 213 2.31 -17.95 -6.68
N PRO A 214 1.93 -19.17 -6.30
CA PRO A 214 2.53 -19.80 -5.13
C PRO A 214 4.02 -20.04 -5.37
N LEU A 215 4.84 -19.77 -4.35
CA LEU A 215 6.24 -20.14 -4.31
C LEU A 215 6.38 -21.33 -3.36
N SER A 216 6.77 -22.49 -3.90
CA SER A 216 6.99 -23.68 -3.09
C SER A 216 8.35 -23.61 -2.39
N GLN A 217 8.37 -23.90 -1.10
CA GLN A 217 9.62 -23.95 -0.33
C GLN A 217 10.61 -24.99 -0.89
N SER A 218 10.11 -26.02 -1.58
CA SER A 218 10.95 -27.03 -2.23
C SER A 218 11.67 -26.50 -3.47
N GLU A 219 11.23 -25.40 -4.06
CA GLU A 219 11.86 -24.74 -5.20
C GLU A 219 12.98 -23.79 -4.77
N LEU A 220 13.03 -23.41 -3.50
CA LEU A 220 14.12 -22.66 -2.94
C LEU A 220 15.26 -23.62 -2.62
N GLU A 221 16.46 -23.37 -3.18
CA GLU A 221 17.67 -24.17 -2.92
C GLU A 221 18.08 -24.18 -1.43
N LEU A 222 17.46 -23.35 -0.61
CA LEU A 222 17.63 -23.29 0.85
C LEU A 222 16.87 -24.42 1.58
N ALA A 223 16.05 -25.18 0.87
CA ALA A 223 15.32 -26.34 1.44
C ALA A 223 16.21 -27.48 1.97
N PRO A 224 17.49 -27.67 1.53
CA PRO A 224 18.34 -28.73 2.08
C PRO A 224 18.81 -28.50 3.51
N LEU A 225 18.63 -27.35 4.10
CA LEU A 225 19.06 -27.04 5.46
C LEU A 225 18.16 -27.65 6.56
N GLY A 226 17.39 -28.67 6.22
CA GLY A 226 17.00 -29.66 7.22
C GLY A 226 15.95 -29.23 8.24
N VAL A 227 14.91 -28.52 7.84
CA VAL A 227 13.68 -28.41 8.67
C VAL A 227 12.65 -29.46 8.27
N SER A 228 13.09 -30.66 7.98
CA SER A 228 12.22 -31.82 7.74
C SER A 228 11.70 -32.44 9.06
N GLY A 229 11.32 -31.62 10.01
CA GLY A 229 10.93 -32.09 11.34
C GLY A 229 9.70 -31.46 11.96
N LEU A 230 9.05 -30.54 11.28
CA LEU A 230 7.84 -29.90 11.81
C LEU A 230 6.67 -30.10 10.87
N GLY A 231 6.03 -31.27 10.93
CA GLY A 231 4.78 -31.44 10.24
C GLY A 231 4.42 -32.87 9.90
N THR A 232 3.97 -33.61 10.84
CA THR A 232 2.91 -34.63 10.65
C THR A 232 1.79 -34.35 11.63
#